data_82a02c0a8d6e244c19e9489e96adb288
#
_entry.id   82a02c0a8d6e244c19e9489e96adb288
#
_cell.length_a   1.000
_cell.length_b   1.000
_cell.length_c   1.000
_cell.angle_alpha   90.00
_cell.angle_beta   90.00
_cell.angle_gamma   90.00
#
_symmetry.space_group_name_H-M   'P 1'
#
loop_
_entity.id
_entity.type
_entity.pdbx_description
1 polymer ?
#
loop_
_entity_poly.entity_id
_entity_poly.type
_entity_poly.pdbx_seq_one_letter_code
_entity_poly.pdbx_strand_id
1 'polypeptide(L)'
;MSRIERYQESIEKFINNKNILTQENRQDILKQDHLSGIILASIITNNIKKSNFKVHGYYMSTAIDLLYHLIIKQNQKNQDKNIILNLVNTVYSLFQLNIESLKVPTKQENNNIKLISFIFSYLNSKLFAITKQYDFNNLKKMSKTDVININYITEDLKNKLKNLMQISEEDLIKYVNETYGNIGTLVFIIGWSLGGGELKPEILKDLQTIGENYGVLYKICIDFENIVNDINSNSRYCLNLVINTGIQETFTLFMTTKTKIIELCLKNNIYSHTIKEVIDLLEVKIDKCLKSADIDMNSTYSSFSK
;
A
#
# COMPACT_ATOMS: atom_id res chain seq x y z
N MET A 1 -18.58 8.02 14.93
CA MET A 1 -18.17 7.47 13.64
C MET A 1 -16.97 8.26 13.12
N SER A 2 -15.82 7.63 13.01
CA SER A 2 -14.59 8.25 12.51
C SER A 2 -14.74 8.64 11.03
N ARG A 3 -13.78 9.43 10.49
CA ARG A 3 -13.75 9.74 9.05
C ARG A 3 -13.47 8.48 8.24
N ILE A 4 -12.64 7.60 8.77
CA ILE A 4 -12.29 6.31 8.17
C ILE A 4 -13.53 5.44 8.03
N GLU A 5 -14.30 5.23 9.10
CA GLU A 5 -15.54 4.44 9.06
C GLU A 5 -16.55 4.98 8.05
N ARG A 6 -16.74 6.30 8.00
CA ARG A 6 -17.66 6.91 7.01
C ARG A 6 -17.22 6.70 5.57
N TYR A 7 -15.91 6.72 5.31
CA TYR A 7 -15.38 6.44 4.00
C TYR A 7 -15.57 4.96 3.63
N GLN A 8 -15.24 4.05 4.54
CA GLN A 8 -15.42 2.61 4.35
C GLN A 8 -16.87 2.27 3.99
N GLU A 9 -17.84 2.78 4.74
CA GLU A 9 -19.27 2.59 4.38
C GLU A 9 -19.62 3.12 3.01
N SER A 10 -19.03 4.24 2.61
CA SER A 10 -19.32 4.87 1.32
C SER A 10 -18.73 4.08 0.16
N ILE A 11 -17.50 3.58 0.29
CA ILE A 11 -16.85 2.75 -0.75
C ILE A 11 -17.52 1.38 -0.86
N GLU A 12 -17.90 0.77 0.27
CA GLU A 12 -18.65 -0.49 0.27
C GLU A 12 -20.00 -0.35 -0.46
N LYS A 13 -20.75 0.72 -0.19
CA LYS A 13 -21.99 1.03 -0.93
C LYS A 13 -21.73 1.21 -2.43
N PHE A 14 -20.65 1.89 -2.79
CA PHE A 14 -20.26 2.08 -4.20
C PHE A 14 -19.94 0.75 -4.88
N ILE A 15 -19.10 -0.09 -4.26
CA ILE A 15 -18.69 -1.40 -4.78
C ILE A 15 -19.91 -2.32 -4.93
N ASN A 16 -20.82 -2.32 -3.94
CA ASN A 16 -22.03 -3.16 -3.97
C ASN A 16 -23.03 -2.73 -5.05
N ASN A 17 -23.12 -1.45 -5.35
CA ASN A 17 -24.07 -0.90 -6.32
C ASN A 17 -23.56 -0.92 -7.77
N LYS A 18 -22.29 -1.24 -8.01
CA LYS A 18 -21.70 -1.26 -9.35
C LYS A 18 -21.39 -2.69 -9.79
N ASN A 19 -21.97 -3.10 -10.93
CA ASN A 19 -21.70 -4.41 -11.54
C ASN A 19 -20.39 -4.43 -12.35
N ILE A 20 -19.35 -3.75 -11.88
CA ILE A 20 -18.05 -3.64 -12.54
C ILE A 20 -17.11 -4.77 -12.12
N LEU A 21 -17.33 -5.30 -10.91
CA LEU A 21 -16.50 -6.32 -10.31
C LEU A 21 -17.19 -7.68 -10.38
N THR A 22 -16.41 -8.74 -10.58
CA THR A 22 -16.88 -10.10 -10.34
C THR A 22 -17.26 -10.26 -8.87
N GLN A 23 -18.10 -11.24 -8.55
CA GLN A 23 -18.50 -11.49 -7.17
C GLN A 23 -17.31 -11.81 -6.27
N GLU A 24 -16.34 -12.57 -6.78
CA GLU A 24 -15.09 -12.91 -6.08
C GLU A 24 -14.27 -11.65 -5.78
N ASN A 25 -13.95 -10.83 -6.79
CA ASN A 25 -13.18 -9.60 -6.61
C ASN A 25 -13.88 -8.61 -5.65
N ARG A 26 -15.21 -8.56 -5.68
CA ARG A 26 -16.01 -7.72 -4.77
C ARG A 26 -15.82 -8.16 -3.32
N GLN A 27 -15.95 -9.46 -3.04
CA GLN A 27 -15.77 -9.99 -1.69
C GLN A 27 -14.35 -9.79 -1.17
N ASP A 28 -13.36 -9.94 -2.01
CA ASP A 28 -11.95 -9.77 -1.63
C ASP A 28 -11.60 -8.30 -1.33
N ILE A 29 -12.15 -7.36 -2.11
CA ILE A 29 -11.94 -5.92 -1.87
C ILE A 29 -12.66 -5.47 -0.60
N LEU A 30 -13.87 -5.94 -0.34
CA LEU A 30 -14.64 -5.55 0.85
C LEU A 30 -13.98 -6.02 2.18
N LYS A 31 -13.01 -6.91 2.11
CA LYS A 31 -12.19 -7.31 3.27
C LYS A 31 -11.01 -6.39 3.54
N GLN A 32 -10.73 -5.44 2.65
CA GLN A 32 -9.59 -4.54 2.79
C GLN A 32 -9.94 -3.30 3.61
N ASP A 33 -8.92 -2.68 4.20
CA ASP A 33 -9.08 -1.49 5.05
C ASP A 33 -9.33 -0.20 4.26
N HIS A 34 -9.22 -0.23 2.94
CA HIS A 34 -9.39 0.92 2.03
C HIS A 34 -8.52 2.16 2.39
N LEU A 35 -7.43 1.97 3.12
CA LEU A 35 -6.62 3.08 3.65
C LEU A 35 -6.04 3.96 2.55
N SER A 36 -5.61 3.37 1.45
CA SER A 36 -5.08 4.10 0.29
C SER A 36 -6.14 4.99 -0.36
N GLY A 37 -7.37 4.49 -0.47
CA GLY A 37 -8.51 5.26 -0.97
C GLY A 37 -8.88 6.42 -0.04
N ILE A 38 -8.77 6.22 1.27
CA ILE A 38 -9.01 7.26 2.28
C ILE A 38 -7.98 8.38 2.16
N ILE A 39 -6.71 8.06 1.96
CA ILE A 39 -5.65 9.05 1.72
C ILE A 39 -5.93 9.82 0.43
N LEU A 40 -6.23 9.12 -0.66
CA LEU A 40 -6.61 9.71 -1.94
C LEU A 40 -7.76 10.72 -1.76
N ALA A 41 -8.83 10.30 -1.09
CA ALA A 41 -9.97 11.14 -0.77
C ALA A 41 -9.59 12.41 0.00
N SER A 42 -8.73 12.23 1.00
CA SER A 42 -8.26 13.33 1.83
C SER A 42 -7.48 14.38 1.04
N ILE A 43 -6.56 13.95 0.18
CA ILE A 43 -5.75 14.85 -0.66
C ILE A 43 -6.65 15.62 -1.63
N ILE A 44 -7.60 14.95 -2.29
CA ILE A 44 -8.55 15.59 -3.21
C ILE A 44 -9.38 16.65 -2.46
N THR A 45 -9.93 16.33 -1.31
CA THR A 45 -10.84 17.22 -0.58
C THR A 45 -10.15 18.39 0.08
N ASN A 46 -8.88 18.26 0.46
CA ASN A 46 -8.11 19.35 1.07
C ASN A 46 -7.70 20.43 0.06
N ASN A 47 -7.45 20.05 -1.18
CA ASN A 47 -6.95 20.94 -2.21
C ASN A 47 -8.05 21.65 -2.99
N ILE A 48 -9.29 21.16 -2.97
CA ILE A 48 -10.41 21.78 -3.69
C ILE A 48 -11.60 22.04 -2.76
N LYS A 49 -12.02 23.29 -2.70
CA LYS A 49 -13.26 23.71 -1.98
C LYS A 49 -14.56 23.16 -2.58
N LYS A 50 -14.54 22.55 -3.79
CA LYS A 50 -15.70 22.00 -4.50
C LYS A 50 -15.28 20.74 -5.29
N SER A 51 -14.85 19.68 -4.64
CA SER A 51 -14.51 18.44 -5.35
C SER A 51 -15.72 17.54 -5.53
N ASN A 52 -15.95 17.10 -6.77
CA ASN A 52 -16.87 16.02 -7.08
C ASN A 52 -16.20 14.65 -6.78
N PHE A 53 -15.58 14.51 -5.60
CA PHE A 53 -14.94 13.28 -5.17
C PHE A 53 -15.84 12.05 -5.38
N LYS A 54 -17.17 12.20 -5.12
CA LYS A 54 -18.11 11.09 -5.21
C LYS A 54 -18.15 10.39 -6.58
N VAL A 55 -17.84 11.11 -7.66
CA VAL A 55 -17.89 10.53 -9.02
C VAL A 55 -16.56 9.89 -9.41
N HIS A 56 -15.43 10.53 -9.07
CA HIS A 56 -14.11 10.12 -9.55
C HIS A 56 -13.32 9.32 -8.52
N GLY A 57 -13.42 9.70 -7.24
CA GLY A 57 -12.60 9.13 -6.18
C GLY A 57 -12.88 7.65 -5.94
N TYR A 58 -14.12 7.21 -6.00
CA TYR A 58 -14.46 5.81 -5.73
C TYR A 58 -13.95 4.85 -6.80
N TYR A 59 -14.01 5.22 -8.08
CA TYR A 59 -13.41 4.41 -9.15
C TYR A 59 -11.91 4.27 -8.97
N MET A 60 -11.23 5.37 -8.66
CA MET A 60 -9.78 5.37 -8.46
C MET A 60 -9.39 4.60 -7.20
N SER A 61 -10.14 4.76 -6.11
CA SER A 61 -9.91 4.01 -4.87
C SER A 61 -10.09 2.52 -5.09
N THR A 62 -11.15 2.10 -5.77
CA THR A 62 -11.39 0.69 -6.09
C THR A 62 -10.30 0.12 -6.99
N ALA A 63 -9.81 0.90 -7.97
CA ALA A 63 -8.71 0.48 -8.83
C ALA A 63 -7.41 0.28 -8.04
N ILE A 64 -7.12 1.17 -7.08
CA ILE A 64 -5.95 1.08 -6.20
C ILE A 64 -6.05 -0.14 -5.28
N ASP A 65 -7.20 -0.38 -4.68
CA ASP A 65 -7.43 -1.55 -3.83
C ASP A 65 -7.26 -2.86 -4.62
N LEU A 66 -7.73 -2.89 -5.89
CA LEU A 66 -7.48 -4.01 -6.80
C LEU A 66 -6.00 -4.20 -7.13
N LEU A 67 -5.23 -3.13 -7.28
CA LEU A 67 -3.78 -3.25 -7.50
C LEU A 67 -3.07 -3.86 -6.29
N TYR A 68 -3.42 -3.45 -5.07
CA TYR A 68 -2.88 -4.10 -3.86
C TYR A 68 -3.28 -5.57 -3.78
N HIS A 69 -4.54 -5.88 -4.09
CA HIS A 69 -5.01 -7.25 -4.12
C HIS A 69 -4.26 -8.10 -5.16
N LEU A 70 -3.95 -7.53 -6.33
CA LEU A 70 -3.13 -8.17 -7.35
C LEU A 70 -1.74 -8.56 -6.80
N ILE A 71 -1.08 -7.66 -6.06
CA ILE A 71 0.23 -7.96 -5.44
C ILE A 71 0.11 -9.10 -4.44
N ILE A 72 -0.90 -9.04 -3.56
CA ILE A 72 -1.11 -10.07 -2.54
C ILE A 72 -1.34 -11.43 -3.21
N LYS A 73 -2.19 -11.49 -4.22
CA LYS A 73 -2.45 -12.73 -4.97
C LYS A 73 -1.21 -13.23 -5.71
N GLN A 74 -0.40 -12.37 -6.29
CA GLN A 74 0.81 -12.76 -7.01
C GLN A 74 1.85 -13.41 -6.10
N ASN A 75 1.93 -13.03 -4.84
CA ASN A 75 2.84 -13.60 -3.86
C ASN A 75 2.42 -14.98 -3.37
N GLN A 76 1.18 -15.42 -3.65
CA GLN A 76 0.70 -16.76 -3.33
C GLN A 76 1.11 -17.72 -4.46
N LYS A 77 1.89 -18.74 -4.10
CA LYS A 77 2.41 -19.77 -5.02
C LYS A 77 1.29 -20.61 -5.62
N ASN A 78 0.79 -20.54 -6.70
CA ASN A 78 -0.15 -21.37 -7.46
C ASN A 78 -1.29 -20.59 -8.10
N GLN A 79 -1.07 -19.33 -8.46
CA GLN A 79 -2.15 -18.57 -9.05
C GLN A 79 -2.28 -18.81 -10.54
N ASP A 80 -3.52 -19.06 -10.94
CA ASP A 80 -3.91 -19.12 -12.34
C ASP A 80 -3.61 -17.76 -12.99
N LYS A 81 -2.79 -17.78 -14.06
CA LYS A 81 -2.50 -16.58 -14.86
C LYS A 81 -3.76 -15.86 -15.33
N ASN A 82 -4.87 -16.56 -15.48
CA ASN A 82 -6.16 -16.01 -15.87
C ASN A 82 -6.74 -15.11 -14.77
N ILE A 83 -6.54 -15.44 -13.49
CA ILE A 83 -7.02 -14.60 -12.38
C ILE A 83 -6.28 -13.26 -12.39
N ILE A 84 -4.96 -13.28 -12.54
CA ILE A 84 -4.13 -12.07 -12.64
C ILE A 84 -4.56 -11.22 -13.83
N LEU A 85 -4.73 -11.84 -15.00
CA LEU A 85 -5.15 -11.14 -16.20
C LEU A 85 -6.54 -10.49 -16.04
N ASN A 86 -7.49 -11.20 -15.42
CA ASN A 86 -8.82 -10.66 -15.14
C ASN A 86 -8.78 -9.47 -14.17
N LEU A 87 -7.93 -9.51 -13.14
CA LEU A 87 -7.72 -8.38 -12.22
C LEU A 87 -7.12 -7.19 -12.95
N VAL A 88 -6.09 -7.39 -13.76
CA VAL A 88 -5.47 -6.34 -14.57
C VAL A 88 -6.52 -5.69 -15.49
N ASN A 89 -7.30 -6.47 -16.20
CA ASN A 89 -8.37 -5.97 -17.09
C ASN A 89 -9.43 -5.19 -16.30
N THR A 90 -9.78 -5.64 -15.11
CA THR A 90 -10.73 -4.93 -14.24
C THR A 90 -10.17 -3.58 -13.77
N VAL A 91 -8.90 -3.53 -13.39
CA VAL A 91 -8.20 -2.27 -13.04
C VAL A 91 -8.24 -1.30 -14.22
N TYR A 92 -7.90 -1.77 -15.42
CA TYR A 92 -7.98 -0.94 -16.63
C TYR A 92 -9.39 -0.41 -16.89
N SER A 93 -10.39 -1.24 -16.76
CA SER A 93 -11.80 -0.83 -16.94
C SER A 93 -12.21 0.23 -15.93
N LEU A 94 -11.80 0.12 -14.67
CA LEU A 94 -12.08 1.14 -13.65
C LEU A 94 -11.39 2.48 -13.96
N PHE A 95 -10.15 2.44 -14.45
CA PHE A 95 -9.45 3.65 -14.89
C PHE A 95 -10.13 4.28 -16.11
N GLN A 96 -10.59 3.49 -17.09
CA GLN A 96 -11.32 3.99 -18.24
C GLN A 96 -12.65 4.65 -17.84
N LEU A 97 -13.44 4.02 -16.96
CA LEU A 97 -14.68 4.58 -16.45
C LEU A 97 -14.45 5.89 -15.71
N ASN A 98 -13.36 6.00 -14.95
CA ASN A 98 -12.98 7.26 -14.32
C ASN A 98 -12.67 8.34 -15.37
N ILE A 99 -11.92 7.99 -16.42
CA ILE A 99 -11.58 8.89 -17.53
C ILE A 99 -12.84 9.38 -18.25
N GLU A 100 -13.75 8.48 -18.58
CA GLU A 100 -15.01 8.83 -19.25
C GLU A 100 -15.87 9.75 -18.38
N SER A 101 -15.82 9.59 -17.05
CA SER A 101 -16.55 10.45 -16.12
C SER A 101 -15.91 11.84 -15.98
N LEU A 102 -14.64 12.01 -16.36
CA LEU A 102 -13.92 13.30 -16.36
C LEU A 102 -14.30 14.20 -17.57
N LYS A 103 -15.27 13.85 -18.40
CA LYS A 103 -15.77 14.69 -19.50
C LYS A 103 -16.38 15.99 -18.94
N VAL A 104 -15.53 16.97 -18.63
CA VAL A 104 -15.87 18.29 -18.11
C VAL A 104 -15.54 19.36 -19.16
N PRO A 105 -16.35 20.44 -19.30
CA PRO A 105 -16.20 21.38 -20.40
C PRO A 105 -14.87 22.17 -20.39
N THR A 106 -14.19 22.13 -21.47
CA THR A 106 -13.30 23.05 -22.21
C THR A 106 -12.10 23.72 -21.55
N LYS A 107 -12.04 24.19 -20.31
CA LYS A 107 -10.83 24.82 -19.76
C LYS A 107 -9.96 23.91 -18.90
N GLN A 108 -10.52 22.83 -18.40
CA GLN A 108 -9.82 21.81 -17.59
C GLN A 108 -9.33 20.61 -18.44
N GLU A 109 -9.70 20.55 -19.71
CA GLU A 109 -9.39 19.42 -20.60
C GLU A 109 -7.89 19.13 -20.70
N ASN A 110 -7.05 20.17 -20.84
CA ASN A 110 -5.61 19.99 -20.99
C ASN A 110 -4.93 19.38 -19.76
N ASN A 111 -5.38 19.73 -18.55
CA ASN A 111 -4.82 19.17 -17.32
C ASN A 111 -5.31 17.74 -17.09
N ASN A 112 -6.56 17.46 -17.42
CA ASN A 112 -7.13 16.12 -17.32
C ASN A 112 -6.51 15.18 -18.35
N ILE A 113 -6.28 15.61 -19.59
CA ILE A 113 -5.58 14.84 -20.63
C ILE A 113 -4.14 14.52 -20.19
N LYS A 114 -3.42 15.50 -19.64
CA LYS A 114 -2.06 15.28 -19.10
C LYS A 114 -2.06 14.27 -17.95
N LEU A 115 -3.00 14.40 -17.03
CA LEU A 115 -3.15 13.46 -15.91
C LEU A 115 -3.46 12.05 -16.41
N ILE A 116 -4.41 11.91 -17.34
CA ILE A 116 -4.79 10.66 -17.97
C ILE A 116 -3.58 10.03 -18.66
N SER A 117 -2.87 10.79 -19.49
CA SER A 117 -1.67 10.33 -20.19
C SER A 117 -0.57 9.90 -19.21
N PHE A 118 -0.40 10.65 -18.11
CA PHE A 118 0.53 10.30 -17.05
C PHE A 118 0.13 8.98 -16.36
N ILE A 119 -1.12 8.83 -15.94
CA ILE A 119 -1.63 7.60 -15.28
C ILE A 119 -1.43 6.40 -16.19
N PHE A 120 -1.80 6.48 -17.47
CA PHE A 120 -1.62 5.39 -18.42
C PHE A 120 -0.14 5.06 -18.66
N SER A 121 0.68 6.07 -18.88
CA SER A 121 2.12 5.87 -19.06
C SER A 121 2.76 5.26 -17.82
N TYR A 122 2.40 5.76 -16.63
CA TYR A 122 2.90 5.25 -15.36
C TYR A 122 2.45 3.81 -15.12
N LEU A 123 1.16 3.51 -15.30
CA LEU A 123 0.64 2.15 -15.16
C LEU A 123 1.30 1.17 -16.14
N ASN A 124 1.41 1.54 -17.40
CA ASN A 124 2.07 0.70 -18.39
C ASN A 124 3.54 0.42 -18.04
N SER A 125 4.26 1.42 -17.52
CA SER A 125 5.66 1.26 -17.12
C SER A 125 5.83 0.47 -15.82
N LYS A 126 4.88 0.58 -14.87
CA LYS A 126 4.99 0.04 -13.52
C LYS A 126 4.15 -1.21 -13.31
N LEU A 127 3.10 -1.44 -14.10
CA LEU A 127 2.29 -2.65 -14.02
C LEU A 127 3.14 -3.91 -14.25
N PHE A 128 4.13 -3.83 -15.14
CA PHE A 128 5.10 -4.91 -15.35
C PHE A 128 5.89 -5.21 -14.08
N ALA A 129 6.35 -4.18 -13.34
CA ALA A 129 7.05 -4.37 -12.07
C ALA A 129 6.12 -4.98 -11.01
N ILE A 130 4.85 -4.51 -10.94
CA ILE A 130 3.85 -5.02 -10.01
C ILE A 130 3.51 -6.49 -10.29
N THR A 131 3.49 -6.90 -11.57
CA THR A 131 3.15 -8.27 -11.98
C THR A 131 4.36 -9.18 -12.20
N LYS A 132 5.58 -8.63 -12.11
CA LYS A 132 6.83 -9.37 -12.29
C LYS A 132 6.98 -10.44 -11.21
N GLN A 133 7.32 -11.65 -11.62
CA GLN A 133 7.85 -12.63 -10.68
C GLN A 133 9.27 -12.21 -10.28
N TYR A 134 9.49 -12.03 -8.98
CA TYR A 134 10.81 -11.74 -8.44
C TYR A 134 11.54 -13.05 -8.20
N ASP A 135 12.71 -13.17 -8.81
CA ASP A 135 13.66 -14.25 -8.55
C ASP A 135 14.88 -13.66 -7.84
N PHE A 136 15.07 -14.05 -6.60
CA PHE A 136 16.17 -13.58 -5.77
C PHE A 136 17.32 -14.57 -5.86
N ASN A 137 18.40 -14.16 -6.53
CA ASN A 137 19.55 -15.02 -6.79
C ASN A 137 20.56 -15.04 -5.62
N ASN A 138 20.59 -14.02 -4.79
CA ASN A 138 21.54 -13.85 -3.70
C ASN A 138 20.95 -14.23 -2.32
N LEU A 139 20.26 -15.37 -2.27
CA LEU A 139 19.68 -15.86 -1.02
C LEU A 139 20.78 -16.34 -0.08
N LYS A 140 20.69 -15.94 1.19
CA LYS A 140 21.56 -16.42 2.27
C LYS A 140 20.79 -17.40 3.16
N LYS A 141 21.51 -18.20 3.95
CA LYS A 141 20.87 -18.99 5.00
C LYS A 141 20.30 -18.03 6.03
N MET A 142 19.07 -18.28 6.48
CA MET A 142 18.40 -17.44 7.49
C MET A 142 19.33 -17.29 8.71
N SER A 143 19.67 -16.06 9.04
CA SER A 143 20.32 -15.74 10.31
C SER A 143 19.30 -15.78 11.45
N LYS A 144 19.76 -15.90 12.70
CA LYS A 144 18.86 -15.82 13.85
C LYS A 144 18.18 -14.46 13.84
N THR A 145 16.86 -14.47 13.78
CA THR A 145 16.03 -13.27 13.93
C THR A 145 15.27 -13.33 15.26
N ASP A 146 14.95 -12.18 15.81
CA ASP A 146 14.17 -12.04 17.03
C ASP A 146 12.72 -12.60 16.90
N VAL A 147 12.25 -12.82 15.67
CA VAL A 147 10.97 -13.49 15.37
C VAL A 147 10.88 -14.86 16.06
N ILE A 148 12.00 -15.54 16.30
CA ILE A 148 12.05 -16.83 17.01
C ILE A 148 11.56 -16.70 18.47
N ASN A 149 11.70 -15.53 19.06
CA ASN A 149 11.38 -15.24 20.46
C ASN A 149 9.92 -14.82 20.67
N ILE A 150 9.13 -14.72 19.61
CA ILE A 150 7.71 -14.39 19.70
C ILE A 150 6.97 -15.55 20.40
N ASN A 151 6.16 -15.25 21.40
CA ASN A 151 5.52 -16.24 22.27
C ASN A 151 4.57 -17.21 21.53
N TYR A 152 3.95 -16.80 20.42
CA TYR A 152 3.08 -17.64 19.61
C TYR A 152 3.80 -18.41 18.49
N ILE A 153 5.11 -18.28 18.35
CA ILE A 153 5.91 -19.06 17.40
C ILE A 153 6.23 -20.42 18.00
N THR A 154 5.53 -21.45 17.52
CA THR A 154 5.70 -22.86 17.95
C THR A 154 7.05 -23.41 17.50
N GLU A 155 7.49 -24.53 18.08
CA GLU A 155 8.73 -25.21 17.67
C GLU A 155 8.69 -25.67 16.19
N ASP A 156 7.53 -26.05 15.66
CA ASP A 156 7.36 -26.36 14.24
C ASP A 156 7.62 -25.14 13.38
N LEU A 157 7.07 -23.97 13.74
CA LEU A 157 7.30 -22.70 13.05
C LEU A 157 8.77 -22.26 13.14
N LYS A 158 9.43 -22.45 14.29
CA LYS A 158 10.86 -22.18 14.44
C LYS A 158 11.71 -23.05 13.51
N ASN A 159 11.36 -24.32 13.37
CA ASN A 159 12.05 -25.24 12.46
C ASN A 159 11.83 -24.85 10.98
N LYS A 160 10.61 -24.45 10.60
CA LYS A 160 10.33 -23.92 9.27
C LYS A 160 11.10 -22.64 9.01
N LEU A 161 11.14 -21.72 9.97
CA LEU A 161 11.90 -20.46 9.87
C LEU A 161 13.39 -20.71 9.64
N LYS A 162 14.01 -21.65 10.37
CA LYS A 162 15.43 -22.03 10.20
C LYS A 162 15.75 -22.56 8.79
N ASN A 163 14.75 -23.12 8.10
CA ASN A 163 14.90 -23.66 6.75
C ASN A 163 14.63 -22.64 5.63
N LEU A 164 14.12 -21.45 5.98
CA LEU A 164 13.94 -20.38 5.01
C LEU A 164 15.30 -19.78 4.63
N MET A 165 15.37 -19.34 3.38
CA MET A 165 16.48 -18.52 2.91
C MET A 165 16.13 -17.06 3.09
N GLN A 166 17.10 -16.28 3.58
CA GLN A 166 16.99 -14.85 3.81
C GLN A 166 17.22 -14.09 2.51
N ILE A 167 16.32 -13.16 2.21
CA ILE A 167 16.50 -12.16 1.17
C ILE A 167 17.25 -10.97 1.78
N SER A 168 18.14 -10.33 1.02
CA SER A 168 18.81 -9.13 1.48
C SER A 168 17.80 -7.99 1.71
N GLU A 169 18.07 -7.15 2.70
CA GLU A 169 17.22 -5.96 2.96
C GLU A 169 17.12 -5.06 1.72
N GLU A 170 18.21 -4.86 1.01
CA GLU A 170 18.25 -4.07 -0.23
C GLU A 170 17.31 -4.62 -1.30
N ASP A 171 17.35 -5.94 -1.55
CA ASP A 171 16.47 -6.60 -2.51
C ASP A 171 14.99 -6.54 -2.08
N LEU A 172 14.72 -6.67 -0.77
CA LEU A 172 13.36 -6.54 -0.22
C LEU A 172 12.83 -5.12 -0.35
N ILE A 173 13.60 -4.13 0.03
CA ILE A 173 13.18 -2.72 -0.10
C ILE A 173 12.96 -2.36 -1.56
N LYS A 174 13.82 -2.83 -2.47
CA LYS A 174 13.61 -2.66 -3.91
C LYS A 174 12.30 -3.30 -4.36
N TYR A 175 12.02 -4.53 -3.94
CA TYR A 175 10.75 -5.20 -4.23
C TYR A 175 9.56 -4.41 -3.70
N VAL A 176 9.61 -3.93 -2.44
CA VAL A 176 8.53 -3.15 -1.83
C VAL A 176 8.29 -1.85 -2.60
N ASN A 177 9.35 -1.15 -2.99
CA ASN A 177 9.23 0.08 -3.76
C ASN A 177 8.66 -0.16 -5.16
N GLU A 178 9.11 -1.22 -5.84
CA GLU A 178 8.61 -1.57 -7.18
C GLU A 178 7.16 -2.08 -7.18
N THR A 179 6.63 -2.51 -6.04
CA THR A 179 5.26 -3.02 -5.89
C THR A 179 4.38 -2.06 -5.09
N TYR A 180 4.44 -2.10 -3.79
CA TYR A 180 3.61 -1.29 -2.88
C TYR A 180 3.92 0.21 -3.01
N GLY A 181 5.20 0.58 -3.16
CA GLY A 181 5.64 1.97 -3.34
C GLY A 181 5.12 2.59 -4.63
N ASN A 182 5.09 1.84 -5.73
CA ASN A 182 4.51 2.32 -6.99
C ASN A 182 3.01 2.60 -6.86
N ILE A 183 2.26 1.79 -6.11
CA ILE A 183 0.84 2.04 -5.86
C ILE A 183 0.66 3.23 -4.92
N GLY A 184 1.46 3.32 -3.86
CA GLY A 184 1.47 4.49 -2.98
C GLY A 184 1.73 5.78 -3.76
N THR A 185 2.68 5.76 -4.69
CA THR A 185 2.97 6.89 -5.58
C THR A 185 1.73 7.31 -6.39
N LEU A 186 0.99 6.35 -6.94
CA LEU A 186 -0.27 6.64 -7.65
C LEU A 186 -1.29 7.33 -6.75
N VAL A 187 -1.44 6.90 -5.49
CA VAL A 187 -2.36 7.50 -4.52
C VAL A 187 -2.10 8.99 -4.37
N PHE A 188 -0.84 9.37 -4.14
CA PHE A 188 -0.48 10.76 -3.89
C PHE A 188 -0.51 11.62 -5.15
N ILE A 189 -0.02 11.12 -6.29
CA ILE A 189 -0.02 11.88 -7.55
C ILE A 189 -1.45 12.08 -8.06
N ILE A 190 -2.28 11.05 -8.05
CA ILE A 190 -3.68 11.14 -8.49
C ILE A 190 -4.47 12.05 -7.53
N GLY A 191 -4.29 11.86 -6.22
CA GLY A 191 -4.94 12.71 -5.22
C GLY A 191 -4.60 14.18 -5.39
N TRP A 192 -3.31 14.50 -5.57
CA TRP A 192 -2.83 15.86 -5.82
C TRP A 192 -3.43 16.46 -7.09
N SER A 193 -3.37 15.72 -8.20
CA SER A 193 -3.82 16.21 -9.51
C SER A 193 -5.34 16.37 -9.57
N LEU A 194 -6.12 15.40 -9.06
CA LEU A 194 -7.57 15.52 -8.94
C LEU A 194 -7.98 16.60 -7.93
N GLY A 195 -7.12 16.86 -6.94
CA GLY A 195 -7.22 18.00 -6.03
C GLY A 195 -6.95 19.36 -6.67
N GLY A 196 -6.60 19.42 -7.96
CA GLY A 196 -6.28 20.68 -8.68
C GLY A 196 -4.83 21.13 -8.49
N GLY A 197 -3.98 20.28 -7.93
CA GLY A 197 -2.56 20.55 -7.76
C GLY A 197 -1.80 20.48 -9.08
N GLU A 198 -0.81 21.37 -9.26
CA GLU A 198 0.05 21.38 -10.44
C GLU A 198 1.22 20.42 -10.26
N LEU A 199 1.48 19.57 -11.26
CA LEU A 199 2.60 18.62 -11.26
C LEU A 199 3.90 19.30 -11.72
N LYS A 200 4.51 20.09 -10.83
CA LYS A 200 5.88 20.60 -11.01
C LYS A 200 6.91 19.51 -10.71
N PRO A 201 8.10 19.50 -11.34
CA PRO A 201 9.10 18.45 -11.14
C PRO A 201 9.46 18.20 -9.66
N GLU A 202 9.60 19.26 -8.86
CA GLU A 202 9.94 19.18 -7.43
C GLU A 202 8.81 18.53 -6.63
N ILE A 203 7.56 18.97 -6.88
CA ILE A 203 6.38 18.42 -6.23
C ILE A 203 6.18 16.96 -6.64
N LEU A 204 6.36 16.64 -7.91
CA LEU A 204 6.25 15.27 -8.40
C LEU A 204 7.24 14.35 -7.69
N LYS A 205 8.50 14.80 -7.51
CA LYS A 205 9.52 14.06 -6.77
C LYS A 205 9.13 13.84 -5.31
N ASP A 206 8.62 14.88 -4.63
CA ASP A 206 8.16 14.77 -3.25
C ASP A 206 6.99 13.78 -3.14
N LEU A 207 5.98 13.88 -4.03
CA LEU A 207 4.82 12.97 -4.05
C LEU A 207 5.23 11.51 -4.32
N GLN A 208 6.19 11.28 -5.21
CA GLN A 208 6.77 9.96 -5.44
C GLN A 208 7.42 9.43 -4.16
N THR A 209 8.26 10.24 -3.52
CA THR A 209 8.93 9.84 -2.28
C THR A 209 7.93 9.56 -1.15
N ILE A 210 6.88 10.38 -1.00
CA ILE A 210 5.80 10.14 -0.02
C ILE A 210 5.12 8.81 -0.32
N GLY A 211 4.76 8.57 -1.58
CA GLY A 211 4.07 7.36 -2.01
C GLY A 211 4.90 6.09 -1.83
N GLU A 212 6.18 6.12 -2.18
CA GLU A 212 7.13 5.02 -1.94
C GLU A 212 7.21 4.69 -0.44
N ASN A 213 7.41 5.70 0.41
CA ASN A 213 7.46 5.51 1.85
C ASN A 213 6.12 5.02 2.42
N TYR A 214 4.98 5.51 1.91
CA TYR A 214 3.67 4.99 2.32
C TYR A 214 3.51 3.50 1.96
N GLY A 215 3.97 3.09 0.78
CA GLY A 215 3.99 1.69 0.38
C GLY A 215 4.82 0.82 1.34
N VAL A 216 5.97 1.33 1.80
CA VAL A 216 6.80 0.66 2.82
C VAL A 216 6.06 0.55 4.15
N LEU A 217 5.45 1.63 4.66
CA LEU A 217 4.66 1.58 5.90
C LEU A 217 3.52 0.55 5.82
N TYR A 218 2.79 0.56 4.71
CA TYR A 218 1.67 -0.35 4.49
C TYR A 218 2.14 -1.81 4.45
N LYS A 219 3.25 -2.08 3.74
CA LYS A 219 3.86 -3.42 3.67
C LYS A 219 4.33 -3.90 5.04
N ILE A 220 5.02 -3.06 5.81
CA ILE A 220 5.47 -3.42 7.16
C ILE A 220 4.28 -3.83 8.05
N CYS A 221 3.17 -3.07 7.99
CA CYS A 221 1.98 -3.40 8.75
C CYS A 221 1.41 -4.79 8.38
N ILE A 222 1.30 -5.07 7.07
CA ILE A 222 0.88 -6.39 6.57
C ILE A 222 1.84 -7.49 7.04
N ASP A 223 3.14 -7.22 7.06
CA ASP A 223 4.16 -8.20 7.43
C ASP A 223 4.09 -8.58 8.91
N PHE A 224 3.82 -7.62 9.80
CA PHE A 224 3.55 -7.92 11.21
C PHE A 224 2.29 -8.77 11.40
N GLU A 225 1.22 -8.49 10.64
CA GLU A 225 -0.04 -9.26 10.70
C GLU A 225 0.10 -10.70 10.17
N ASN A 226 1.05 -10.96 9.26
CA ASN A 226 1.14 -12.22 8.51
C ASN A 226 2.35 -13.09 8.85
N ILE A 227 3.10 -12.83 9.91
CA ILE A 227 4.32 -13.58 10.28
C ILE A 227 4.07 -15.10 10.24
N VAL A 228 3.03 -15.59 10.92
CA VAL A 228 2.72 -17.02 10.99
C VAL A 228 2.35 -17.61 9.64
N ASN A 229 1.54 -16.89 8.88
CA ASN A 229 1.10 -17.34 7.55
C ASN A 229 2.28 -17.42 6.58
N ASP A 230 3.18 -16.43 6.64
CA ASP A 230 4.34 -16.34 5.76
C ASP A 230 5.39 -17.41 6.09
N ILE A 231 5.60 -17.76 7.36
CA ILE A 231 6.45 -18.90 7.77
C ILE A 231 5.85 -20.22 7.28
N ASN A 232 4.53 -20.36 7.33
CA ASN A 232 3.83 -21.56 6.88
C ASN A 232 3.75 -21.69 5.37
N SER A 233 4.05 -20.63 4.63
CA SER A 233 4.13 -20.72 3.18
C SER A 233 5.24 -21.71 2.79
N ASN A 234 4.92 -22.79 2.04
CA ASN A 234 5.89 -23.79 1.59
C ASN A 234 6.91 -23.24 0.58
N SER A 235 7.42 -22.04 0.83
CA SER A 235 8.37 -21.35 0.00
C SER A 235 9.80 -21.53 0.51
N ARG A 236 10.78 -21.50 -0.39
CA ARG A 236 12.19 -21.48 -0.03
C ARG A 236 12.58 -20.19 0.71
N TYR A 237 11.88 -19.11 0.44
CA TYR A 237 12.04 -17.78 1.06
C TYR A 237 10.67 -17.11 1.19
N CYS A 238 10.56 -16.07 2.00
CA CYS A 238 9.34 -15.26 2.11
C CYS A 238 9.65 -13.77 1.89
N LEU A 239 8.63 -13.04 1.43
CA LEU A 239 8.70 -11.60 1.13
C LEU A 239 8.28 -10.74 2.33
N ASN A 240 8.51 -11.23 3.53
CA ASN A 240 8.15 -10.57 4.78
C ASN A 240 9.37 -9.86 5.37
N LEU A 241 9.29 -8.54 5.54
CA LEU A 241 10.36 -7.72 6.08
C LEU A 241 10.72 -8.14 7.50
N VAL A 242 9.72 -8.35 8.37
CA VAL A 242 9.94 -8.71 9.77
C VAL A 242 10.72 -10.02 9.89
N ILE A 243 10.41 -11.01 9.04
CA ILE A 243 11.10 -12.31 9.03
C ILE A 243 12.53 -12.17 8.54
N ASN A 244 12.78 -11.33 7.54
CA ASN A 244 14.10 -11.21 6.93
C ASN A 244 15.04 -10.28 7.68
N THR A 245 14.53 -9.20 8.29
CA THR A 245 15.37 -8.19 8.94
C THR A 245 15.29 -8.24 10.47
N GLY A 246 14.20 -8.71 11.03
CA GLY A 246 13.94 -8.73 12.47
C GLY A 246 12.89 -7.69 12.86
N ILE A 247 12.34 -7.87 14.06
CA ILE A 247 11.25 -7.04 14.59
C ILE A 247 11.73 -5.62 14.85
N GLN A 248 12.88 -5.49 15.51
CA GLN A 248 13.38 -4.19 15.98
C GLN A 248 13.82 -3.31 14.80
N GLU A 249 14.55 -3.88 13.85
CA GLU A 249 15.00 -3.21 12.63
C GLU A 249 13.81 -2.79 11.78
N THR A 250 12.81 -3.67 11.61
CA THR A 250 11.60 -3.36 10.85
C THR A 250 10.77 -2.25 11.53
N PHE A 251 10.67 -2.27 12.87
CA PHE A 251 9.98 -1.21 13.59
C PHE A 251 10.73 0.12 13.50
N THR A 252 12.05 0.12 13.56
CA THR A 252 12.89 1.30 13.35
C THR A 252 12.69 1.86 11.94
N LEU A 253 12.65 1.01 10.92
CA LEU A 253 12.34 1.39 9.55
C LEU A 253 10.94 2.01 9.45
N PHE A 254 9.93 1.45 10.14
CA PHE A 254 8.59 2.03 10.19
C PHE A 254 8.61 3.44 10.74
N MET A 255 9.25 3.68 11.89
CA MET A 255 9.29 4.98 12.55
C MET A 255 10.03 6.04 11.72
N THR A 256 11.17 5.69 11.12
CA THR A 256 11.91 6.61 10.25
C THR A 256 11.13 6.96 8.99
N THR A 257 10.47 5.97 8.39
CA THR A 257 9.62 6.15 7.20
C THR A 257 8.40 7.00 7.51
N LYS A 258 7.73 6.77 8.65
CA LYS A 258 6.62 7.59 9.17
C LYS A 258 7.03 9.06 9.28
N THR A 259 8.15 9.33 9.94
CA THR A 259 8.65 10.71 10.12
C THR A 259 8.87 11.40 8.77
N LYS A 260 9.51 10.72 7.82
CA LYS A 260 9.76 11.26 6.49
C LYS A 260 8.48 11.59 5.70
N ILE A 261 7.45 10.74 5.81
CA ILE A 261 6.13 11.03 5.20
C ILE A 261 5.54 12.30 5.81
N ILE A 262 5.54 12.43 7.14
CA ILE A 262 4.97 13.57 7.83
C ILE A 262 5.67 14.87 7.40
N GLU A 263 6.99 14.88 7.39
CA GLU A 263 7.79 16.04 6.97
C GLU A 263 7.48 16.49 5.55
N LEU A 264 7.45 15.54 4.59
CA LEU A 264 7.15 15.84 3.20
C LEU A 264 5.68 16.25 2.98
N CYS A 265 4.74 15.65 3.71
CA CYS A 265 3.35 16.05 3.67
C CYS A 265 3.14 17.47 4.22
N LEU A 266 3.83 17.84 5.30
CA LEU A 266 3.83 19.19 5.86
C LEU A 266 4.44 20.20 4.86
N LYS A 267 5.60 19.87 4.28
CA LYS A 267 6.28 20.70 3.27
C LYS A 267 5.35 21.05 2.10
N ASN A 268 4.54 20.08 1.66
CA ASN A 268 3.64 20.25 0.51
C ASN A 268 2.20 20.64 0.90
N ASN A 269 1.94 20.95 2.17
CA ASN A 269 0.61 21.32 2.68
C ASN A 269 -0.50 20.28 2.44
N ILE A 270 -0.14 18.99 2.35
CA ILE A 270 -1.10 17.88 2.19
C ILE A 270 -1.32 17.10 3.48
N TYR A 271 -0.59 17.40 4.56
CA TYR A 271 -0.75 16.74 5.84
C TYR A 271 -2.10 17.08 6.47
N SER A 272 -3.04 16.18 6.34
CA SER A 272 -4.39 16.34 6.87
C SER A 272 -4.59 15.50 8.13
N HIS A 273 -5.63 15.85 8.90
CA HIS A 273 -6.05 15.03 10.04
C HIS A 273 -6.38 13.59 9.64
N THR A 274 -6.92 13.38 8.44
CA THR A 274 -7.21 12.04 7.92
C THR A 274 -5.95 11.24 7.60
N ILE A 275 -4.93 11.88 7.01
CA ILE A 275 -3.63 11.21 6.77
C ILE A 275 -2.99 10.82 8.12
N LYS A 276 -3.06 11.70 9.11
CA LYS A 276 -2.63 11.40 10.48
C LYS A 276 -3.36 10.17 11.04
N GLU A 277 -4.69 10.15 10.97
CA GLU A 277 -5.51 9.02 11.45
C GLU A 277 -5.12 7.69 10.78
N VAL A 278 -4.83 7.70 9.46
CA VAL A 278 -4.39 6.50 8.74
C VAL A 278 -3.02 6.02 9.22
N ILE A 279 -2.06 6.94 9.38
CA ILE A 279 -0.72 6.60 9.87
C ILE A 279 -0.79 6.06 11.31
N ASP A 280 -1.55 6.72 12.17
CA ASP A 280 -1.76 6.29 13.56
C ASP A 280 -2.45 4.91 13.62
N LEU A 281 -3.37 4.62 12.70
CA LEU A 281 -4.02 3.30 12.62
C LEU A 281 -3.03 2.20 12.23
N LEU A 282 -2.11 2.46 11.29
CA LEU A 282 -1.06 1.50 10.93
C LEU A 282 -0.15 1.21 12.13
N GLU A 283 0.22 2.23 12.89
CA GLU A 283 1.01 2.08 14.12
C GLU A 283 0.26 1.26 15.18
N VAL A 284 -1.02 1.55 15.41
CA VAL A 284 -1.87 0.79 16.35
C VAL A 284 -1.99 -0.69 15.96
N LYS A 285 -2.03 -1.01 14.67
CA LYS A 285 -2.03 -2.40 14.19
C LYS A 285 -0.72 -3.11 14.54
N ILE A 286 0.42 -2.47 14.32
CA ILE A 286 1.73 -3.02 14.70
C ILE A 286 1.80 -3.20 16.22
N ASP A 287 1.40 -2.21 17.01
CA ASP A 287 1.38 -2.29 18.46
C ASP A 287 0.53 -3.45 18.98
N LYS A 288 -0.61 -3.72 18.35
CA LYS A 288 -1.43 -4.90 18.68
C LYS A 288 -0.69 -6.21 18.42
N CYS A 289 0.02 -6.31 17.29
CA CYS A 289 0.83 -7.48 16.97
C CYS A 289 1.96 -7.67 17.99
N LEU A 290 2.67 -6.59 18.34
CA LEU A 290 3.76 -6.62 19.32
C LEU A 290 3.27 -6.99 20.72
N LYS A 291 2.15 -6.45 21.19
CA LYS A 291 1.55 -6.80 22.47
C LYS A 291 1.08 -8.26 22.51
N SER A 292 0.49 -8.75 21.43
CA SER A 292 0.11 -10.17 21.33
C SER A 292 1.32 -11.11 21.33
N ALA A 293 2.47 -10.60 20.91
CA ALA A 293 3.75 -11.31 20.89
C ALA A 293 4.54 -11.20 22.20
N ASP A 294 4.02 -10.48 23.20
CA ASP A 294 4.70 -10.17 24.47
C ASP A 294 6.04 -9.43 24.28
N ILE A 295 6.09 -8.54 23.30
CA ILE A 295 7.27 -7.74 22.97
C ILE A 295 7.11 -6.33 23.52
N ASP A 296 8.02 -5.93 24.41
CA ASP A 296 8.08 -4.57 24.93
C ASP A 296 9.02 -3.69 24.06
N MET A 297 8.44 -2.72 23.36
CA MET A 297 9.15 -1.79 22.51
C MET A 297 9.40 -0.42 23.18
N ASN A 298 9.17 -0.27 24.49
CA ASN A 298 9.29 1.01 25.21
C ASN A 298 10.69 1.65 25.07
N SER A 299 11.73 0.83 24.98
CA SER A 299 13.10 1.31 24.76
C SER A 299 13.29 1.96 23.38
N THR A 300 12.59 1.46 22.37
CA THR A 300 12.66 1.98 20.99
C THR A 300 11.86 3.28 20.85
N TYR A 301 10.65 3.37 21.44
CA TYR A 301 9.87 4.61 21.45
C TYR A 301 10.60 5.78 22.11
N SER A 302 11.34 5.53 23.18
CA SER A 302 12.10 6.58 23.90
C SER A 302 13.21 7.21 23.06
N SER A 303 13.72 6.51 22.05
CA SER A 303 14.75 7.02 21.14
C SER A 303 14.23 7.98 20.08
N PHE A 304 12.92 7.93 19.76
CA PHE A 304 12.27 8.80 18.77
C PHE A 304 11.54 10.01 19.38
N SER A 305 11.42 10.07 20.70
CA SER A 305 10.80 11.19 21.42
C SER A 305 11.76 12.30 21.86
N LYS A 306 13.03 12.21 21.44
CA LYS A 306 14.05 13.25 21.62
C LYS A 306 14.35 13.94 20.29
#